data_feb39581ff8b430037d6fcbad0ea009e
#
_entry.id   feb39581ff8b430037d6fcbad0ea009e
#
_cell.length_a   1.000
_cell.length_b   1.000
_cell.length_c   1.000
_cell.angle_alpha   90.00
_cell.angle_beta   90.00
_cell.angle_gamma   90.00
#
_symmetry.space_group_name_H-M   'P 1'
#
loop_
_entity.id
_entity.type
_entity.pdbx_description
1 polymer ?
#
loop_
_entity_poly.entity_id
_entity_poly.type
_entity_poly.pdbx_seq_one_letter_code
_entity_poly.pdbx_strand_id
1 'polypeptide(L)'
;MRKIFLSTIRKVGLIKFADKIKYYILLIRTSKLRHDFKSKYPDVILPPPYFLYETFNLNYFSFYEGSIETAKWLISYFEKYKKLEKLNILDWGCGPGRVIRHLPSYINDSCNYYGTDYNKKYIKWCSRNLTNINFSLNKLQPPLDYQSDFFDVIYGISIFTHLSEKMHYAWFEDLIRVLKPGGVLFLTFHGDAFIEKLTDSEKELFRNRKLVVKGNTKEGHRTFGAFQPESFVKELIGKNTVLEHVAGKVIEGKPQQDVWIIQKTKQ
;
A
#
# COMPACT_ATOMS: atom_id res chain seq x y z
N MET A 1 17.79 -7.82 25.74
CA MET A 1 16.64 -8.58 26.28
C MET A 1 15.43 -8.62 25.35
N ARG A 2 14.86 -7.50 24.87
CA ARG A 2 13.65 -7.48 24.00
C ARG A 2 13.82 -8.23 22.66
N LYS A 3 15.00 -8.14 22.00
CA LYS A 3 15.28 -8.83 20.72
C LYS A 3 15.38 -10.35 20.89
N ILE A 4 15.99 -10.82 21.99
CA ILE A 4 16.16 -12.25 22.31
C ILE A 4 14.79 -12.86 22.65
N PHE A 5 13.99 -12.20 23.46
CA PHE A 5 12.62 -12.61 23.81
C PHE A 5 11.73 -12.78 22.58
N LEU A 6 11.77 -11.81 21.64
CA LEU A 6 11.03 -11.88 20.38
C LEU A 6 11.51 -13.02 19.45
N SER A 7 12.82 -13.33 19.44
CA SER A 7 13.35 -14.44 18.66
C SER A 7 12.89 -15.79 19.21
N THR A 8 12.81 -15.93 20.52
CA THR A 8 12.35 -17.15 21.19
C THR A 8 10.85 -17.40 20.95
N ILE A 9 10.01 -16.36 21.07
CA ILE A 9 8.57 -16.42 20.75
C ILE A 9 8.34 -16.81 19.29
N ARG A 10 9.19 -16.34 18.37
CA ARG A 10 9.16 -16.73 16.96
C ARG A 10 9.42 -18.22 16.75
N LYS A 11 10.43 -18.77 17.44
CA LYS A 11 10.79 -20.19 17.34
C LYS A 11 9.71 -21.12 17.88
N VAL A 12 8.93 -20.69 18.86
CA VAL A 12 7.90 -21.52 19.54
C VAL A 12 6.50 -21.37 18.90
N GLY A 13 6.36 -20.63 17.81
CA GLY A 13 5.07 -20.45 17.12
C GLY A 13 4.02 -19.60 17.86
N LEU A 14 4.38 -18.99 18.99
CA LEU A 14 3.48 -18.22 19.85
C LEU A 14 3.21 -16.78 19.36
N ILE A 15 3.77 -16.38 18.20
CA ILE A 15 3.61 -15.01 17.64
C ILE A 15 2.15 -14.65 17.46
N LYS A 16 1.35 -15.56 16.90
CA LYS A 16 -0.08 -15.29 16.66
C LYS A 16 -0.85 -15.07 17.96
N PHE A 17 -0.48 -15.79 19.01
CA PHE A 17 -1.08 -15.64 20.33
C PHE A 17 -0.67 -14.32 20.98
N ALA A 18 0.61 -13.97 20.94
CA ALA A 18 1.11 -12.70 21.45
C ALA A 18 0.52 -11.49 20.70
N ASP A 19 0.36 -11.58 19.37
CA ASP A 19 -0.28 -10.57 18.56
C ASP A 19 -1.77 -10.40 18.93
N LYS A 20 -2.47 -11.50 19.19
CA LYS A 20 -3.86 -11.47 19.65
C LYS A 20 -4.02 -10.84 21.03
N ILE A 21 -3.11 -11.14 21.96
CA ILE A 21 -3.08 -10.48 23.27
C ILE A 21 -2.84 -8.97 23.11
N LYS A 22 -1.85 -8.60 22.29
CA LYS A 22 -1.56 -7.19 21.98
C LYS A 22 -2.80 -6.48 21.42
N TYR A 23 -3.52 -7.12 20.51
CA TYR A 23 -4.77 -6.58 19.97
C TYR A 23 -5.80 -6.25 21.06
N TYR A 24 -6.07 -7.20 21.97
CA TYR A 24 -7.06 -6.97 23.04
C TYR A 24 -6.61 -5.90 24.02
N ILE A 25 -5.32 -5.84 24.39
CA ILE A 25 -4.77 -4.78 25.23
C ILE A 25 -4.97 -3.41 24.57
N LEU A 26 -4.64 -3.30 23.26
CA LEU A 26 -4.83 -2.07 22.51
C LEU A 26 -6.31 -1.71 22.39
N LEU A 27 -7.19 -2.68 22.16
CA LEU A 27 -8.63 -2.46 22.03
C LEU A 27 -9.21 -1.79 23.30
N ILE A 28 -8.75 -2.23 24.48
CA ILE A 28 -9.13 -1.63 25.78
C ILE A 28 -8.51 -0.22 25.90
N ARG A 29 -7.20 -0.08 25.66
CA ARG A 29 -6.49 1.19 25.81
C ARG A 29 -7.00 2.29 24.87
N THR A 30 -7.49 1.93 23.70
CA THR A 30 -8.00 2.87 22.69
C THR A 30 -9.52 3.07 22.75
N SER A 31 -10.20 2.58 23.78
CA SER A 31 -11.66 2.69 23.92
C SER A 31 -12.15 4.14 23.94
N LYS A 32 -11.46 5.02 24.68
CA LYS A 32 -11.73 6.45 24.68
C LYS A 32 -11.52 7.07 23.29
N LEU A 33 -10.39 6.79 22.64
CA LEU A 33 -10.08 7.30 21.30
C LEU A 33 -11.15 6.90 20.28
N ARG A 34 -11.68 5.68 20.39
CA ARG A 34 -12.78 5.19 19.54
C ARG A 34 -14.09 5.93 19.83
N HIS A 35 -14.38 6.21 21.11
CA HIS A 35 -15.56 6.98 21.50
C HIS A 35 -15.46 8.40 20.94
N ASP A 36 -14.34 9.09 21.18
CA ASP A 36 -14.09 10.46 20.71
C ASP A 36 -14.18 10.55 19.17
N PHE A 37 -13.63 9.54 18.47
CA PHE A 37 -13.76 9.45 17.01
C PHE A 37 -15.22 9.33 16.58
N LYS A 38 -16.00 8.43 17.21
CA LYS A 38 -17.41 8.25 16.88
C LYS A 38 -18.25 9.48 17.18
N SER A 39 -17.93 10.21 18.23
CA SER A 39 -18.59 11.48 18.57
C SER A 39 -18.30 12.57 17.52
N LYS A 40 -17.07 12.61 17.00
CA LYS A 40 -16.68 13.58 15.95
C LYS A 40 -17.22 13.20 14.56
N TYR A 41 -17.30 11.91 14.26
CA TYR A 41 -17.70 11.36 12.96
C TYR A 41 -18.79 10.29 13.11
N PRO A 42 -20.03 10.66 13.49
CA PRO A 42 -21.10 9.70 13.77
C PRO A 42 -21.47 8.84 12.56
N ASP A 43 -21.46 9.43 11.36
CA ASP A 43 -21.90 8.79 10.12
C ASP A 43 -20.80 7.99 9.41
N VAL A 44 -19.55 8.05 9.91
CA VAL A 44 -18.43 7.35 9.28
C VAL A 44 -18.47 5.85 9.59
N ILE A 45 -18.64 5.06 8.55
CA ILE A 45 -18.56 3.60 8.64
C ILE A 45 -17.09 3.18 8.64
N LEU A 46 -16.61 2.68 9.78
CA LEU A 46 -15.27 2.14 9.94
C LEU A 46 -15.26 0.62 9.77
N PRO A 47 -14.16 0.05 9.25
CA PRO A 47 -13.99 -1.39 9.22
C PRO A 47 -13.85 -1.97 10.64
N PRO A 48 -14.02 -3.29 10.80
CA PRO A 48 -13.83 -3.95 12.09
C PRO A 48 -12.51 -3.54 12.77
N PRO A 49 -12.49 -3.37 14.10
CA PRO A 49 -11.29 -2.90 14.82
C PRO A 49 -10.02 -3.70 14.51
N TYR A 50 -10.15 -5.00 14.22
CA TYR A 50 -8.99 -5.82 13.88
C TYR A 50 -8.29 -5.36 12.58
N PHE A 51 -9.03 -4.85 11.59
CA PHE A 51 -8.43 -4.33 10.34
C PHE A 51 -7.65 -3.03 10.60
N LEU A 52 -8.17 -2.16 11.50
CA LEU A 52 -7.44 -0.97 11.93
C LEU A 52 -6.21 -1.32 12.77
N TYR A 53 -6.28 -2.40 13.56
CA TYR A 53 -5.14 -2.89 14.33
C TYR A 53 -3.98 -3.33 13.42
N GLU A 54 -4.29 -4.06 12.36
CA GLU A 54 -3.27 -4.57 11.43
C GLU A 54 -2.47 -3.47 10.73
N THR A 55 -3.07 -2.30 10.51
CA THR A 55 -2.46 -1.18 9.78
C THR A 55 -2.06 -0.01 10.66
N PHE A 56 -2.91 0.39 11.62
CA PHE A 56 -2.78 1.64 12.39
C PHE A 56 -2.77 1.43 13.92
N ASN A 57 -2.59 0.20 14.42
CA ASN A 57 -2.62 -0.08 15.86
C ASN A 57 -3.84 0.56 16.58
N LEU A 58 -5.02 0.55 15.95
CA LEU A 58 -6.28 1.12 16.45
C LEU A 58 -6.26 2.65 16.61
N ASN A 59 -5.43 3.37 15.86
CA ASN A 59 -5.53 4.81 15.78
C ASN A 59 -6.60 5.20 14.74
N TYR A 60 -7.81 5.48 15.22
CA TYR A 60 -8.98 5.78 14.37
C TYR A 60 -8.84 7.07 13.58
N PHE A 61 -8.26 8.11 14.21
CA PHE A 61 -8.03 9.40 13.56
C PHE A 61 -6.97 9.28 12.47
N SER A 62 -5.84 8.64 12.74
CA SER A 62 -4.81 8.39 11.72
C SER A 62 -5.34 7.53 10.56
N PHE A 63 -6.23 6.57 10.85
CA PHE A 63 -6.87 5.76 9.81
C PHE A 63 -7.77 6.61 8.91
N TYR A 64 -8.57 7.51 9.46
CA TYR A 64 -9.57 8.27 8.70
C TYR A 64 -9.03 9.61 8.21
N GLU A 65 -8.65 10.51 9.12
CA GLU A 65 -8.12 11.83 8.77
C GLU A 65 -6.80 11.74 7.99
N GLY A 66 -5.86 10.90 8.45
CA GLY A 66 -4.60 10.67 7.75
C GLY A 66 -4.79 10.05 6.36
N SER A 67 -5.91 9.35 6.11
CA SER A 67 -6.21 8.86 4.77
C SER A 67 -6.84 9.91 3.86
N ILE A 68 -7.55 10.91 4.40
CA ILE A 68 -7.98 12.10 3.65
C ILE A 68 -6.75 12.84 3.11
N GLU A 69 -5.77 13.09 3.96
CA GLU A 69 -4.52 13.74 3.55
C GLU A 69 -3.74 12.90 2.52
N THR A 70 -3.74 11.57 2.69
CA THR A 70 -3.13 10.67 1.68
C THR A 70 -3.88 10.74 0.34
N ALA A 71 -5.22 10.81 0.36
CA ALA A 71 -6.01 10.93 -0.87
C ALA A 71 -5.73 12.25 -1.59
N LYS A 72 -5.73 13.39 -0.87
CA LYS A 72 -5.38 14.71 -1.42
C LYS A 72 -3.96 14.72 -1.99
N TRP A 73 -3.01 14.13 -1.29
CA TRP A 73 -1.65 13.99 -1.74
C TRP A 73 -1.55 13.17 -3.04
N LEU A 74 -2.25 12.05 -3.18
CA LEU A 74 -2.32 11.30 -4.43
C LEU A 74 -2.93 12.11 -5.57
N ILE A 75 -4.06 12.80 -5.29
CA ILE A 75 -4.75 13.63 -6.27
C ILE A 75 -3.81 14.70 -6.81
N SER A 76 -3.02 15.36 -5.96
CA SER A 76 -2.06 16.39 -6.39
C SER A 76 -1.00 15.86 -7.37
N TYR A 77 -0.68 14.57 -7.33
CA TYR A 77 0.16 13.93 -8.35
C TYR A 77 -0.62 13.60 -9.62
N PHE A 78 -1.84 13.09 -9.49
CA PHE A 78 -2.63 12.71 -10.66
C PHE A 78 -2.95 13.93 -11.53
N GLU A 79 -3.31 15.06 -10.92
CA GLU A 79 -3.62 16.33 -11.61
C GLU A 79 -2.48 16.87 -12.45
N LYS A 80 -1.22 16.59 -12.08
CA LYS A 80 -0.05 16.99 -12.88
C LYS A 80 -0.03 16.33 -14.27
N TYR A 81 -0.61 15.14 -14.40
CA TYR A 81 -0.44 14.30 -15.58
C TYR A 81 -1.75 13.88 -16.26
N LYS A 82 -2.88 14.08 -15.58
CA LYS A 82 -4.21 13.71 -16.07
C LYS A 82 -5.25 14.75 -15.72
N LYS A 83 -6.14 15.05 -16.68
CA LYS A 83 -7.41 15.67 -16.35
C LYS A 83 -8.27 14.64 -15.63
N LEU A 84 -8.71 14.94 -14.41
CA LEU A 84 -9.41 13.98 -13.54
C LEU A 84 -10.91 13.90 -13.91
N GLU A 85 -11.21 13.52 -15.14
CA GLU A 85 -12.56 13.35 -15.69
C GLU A 85 -12.65 12.05 -16.48
N LYS A 86 -13.72 11.31 -16.29
CA LYS A 86 -14.04 10.04 -17.00
C LYS A 86 -12.92 9.00 -16.94
N LEU A 87 -12.20 8.93 -15.82
CA LEU A 87 -11.10 8.00 -15.60
C LEU A 87 -11.55 6.72 -14.90
N ASN A 88 -10.92 5.61 -15.23
CA ASN A 88 -10.93 4.40 -14.42
C ASN A 88 -9.69 4.41 -13.52
N ILE A 89 -9.88 4.51 -12.20
CA ILE A 89 -8.81 4.64 -11.20
C ILE A 89 -8.78 3.39 -10.32
N LEU A 90 -7.63 2.73 -10.24
CA LEU A 90 -7.42 1.52 -9.42
C LEU A 90 -6.56 1.79 -8.20
N ASP A 91 -7.04 1.38 -7.03
CA ASP A 91 -6.26 1.17 -5.81
C ASP A 91 -5.82 -0.31 -5.77
N TRP A 92 -4.58 -0.59 -6.15
CA TRP A 92 -4.00 -1.92 -6.09
C TRP A 92 -3.44 -2.20 -4.70
N GLY A 93 -4.02 -3.20 -4.02
CA GLY A 93 -3.75 -3.48 -2.62
C GLY A 93 -4.49 -2.51 -1.68
N CYS A 94 -5.75 -2.25 -1.96
CA CYS A 94 -6.58 -1.23 -1.28
C CYS A 94 -6.79 -1.50 0.22
N GLY A 95 -6.48 -2.71 0.71
CA GLY A 95 -6.76 -3.10 2.08
C GLY A 95 -8.24 -2.92 2.45
N PRO A 96 -8.55 -2.36 3.62
CA PRO A 96 -9.92 -2.05 4.02
C PRO A 96 -10.47 -0.74 3.40
N GLY A 97 -10.01 -0.36 2.23
CA GLY A 97 -10.49 0.81 1.48
C GLY A 97 -10.12 2.16 2.11
N ARG A 98 -8.95 2.23 2.78
CA ARG A 98 -8.54 3.40 3.56
C ARG A 98 -8.44 4.68 2.74
N VAL A 99 -7.77 4.63 1.62
CA VAL A 99 -7.49 5.81 0.78
C VAL A 99 -8.60 5.99 -0.26
N ILE A 100 -8.94 4.93 -0.97
CA ILE A 100 -9.88 4.98 -2.09
C ILE A 100 -11.27 5.49 -1.71
N ARG A 101 -11.71 5.26 -0.46
CA ARG A 101 -13.01 5.75 0.03
C ARG A 101 -13.18 7.27 -0.03
N HIS A 102 -12.06 8.00 -0.07
CA HIS A 102 -12.06 9.45 -0.08
C HIS A 102 -11.96 10.04 -1.50
N LEU A 103 -11.44 9.30 -2.48
CA LEU A 103 -11.25 9.82 -3.83
C LEU A 103 -12.54 10.36 -4.47
N PRO A 104 -13.71 9.69 -4.35
CA PRO A 104 -14.96 10.19 -4.93
C PRO A 104 -15.41 11.57 -4.39
N SER A 105 -14.97 11.92 -3.17
CA SER A 105 -15.32 13.22 -2.57
C SER A 105 -14.42 14.38 -3.03
N TYR A 106 -13.31 14.08 -3.69
CA TYR A 106 -12.30 15.09 -4.11
C TYR A 106 -11.99 15.06 -5.60
N ILE A 107 -12.52 14.09 -6.34
CA ILE A 107 -12.39 13.99 -7.80
C ILE A 107 -13.78 14.09 -8.42
N ASN A 108 -13.83 14.39 -9.70
CA ASN A 108 -15.08 14.52 -10.46
C ASN A 108 -15.91 13.21 -10.44
N ASP A 109 -17.23 13.33 -10.29
CA ASP A 109 -18.20 12.22 -10.24
C ASP A 109 -18.23 11.36 -11.53
N SER A 110 -17.64 11.86 -12.62
CA SER A 110 -17.54 11.11 -13.88
C SER A 110 -16.49 9.98 -13.85
N CYS A 111 -15.66 9.89 -12.80
CA CYS A 111 -14.65 8.85 -12.66
C CYS A 111 -15.21 7.58 -12.04
N ASN A 112 -14.65 6.44 -12.44
CA ASN A 112 -14.96 5.14 -11.87
C ASN A 112 -13.81 4.71 -10.95
N TYR A 113 -14.15 4.20 -9.77
CA TYR A 113 -13.20 3.81 -8.73
C TYR A 113 -13.21 2.31 -8.55
N TYR A 114 -12.01 1.71 -8.51
CA TYR A 114 -11.81 0.28 -8.37
C TYR A 114 -10.79 0.01 -7.26
N GLY A 115 -11.07 -0.97 -6.42
CA GLY A 115 -10.14 -1.43 -5.39
C GLY A 115 -9.91 -2.93 -5.46
N THR A 116 -8.65 -3.38 -5.39
CA THR A 116 -8.33 -4.81 -5.32
C THR A 116 -7.45 -5.11 -4.12
N ASP A 117 -7.66 -6.28 -3.51
CA ASP A 117 -6.82 -6.81 -2.46
C ASP A 117 -6.91 -8.34 -2.45
N TYR A 118 -5.86 -9.05 -2.03
CA TYR A 118 -5.87 -10.50 -1.89
C TYR A 118 -6.57 -10.97 -0.60
N ASN A 119 -6.87 -10.07 0.33
CA ASN A 119 -7.55 -10.38 1.57
C ASN A 119 -9.07 -10.37 1.39
N LYS A 120 -9.64 -11.57 1.26
CA LYS A 120 -11.10 -11.76 1.09
C LYS A 120 -11.95 -11.04 2.15
N LYS A 121 -11.45 -10.89 3.39
CA LYS A 121 -12.20 -10.24 4.46
C LYS A 121 -12.29 -8.73 4.24
N TYR A 122 -11.22 -8.11 3.74
CA TYR A 122 -11.19 -6.69 3.40
C TYR A 122 -12.15 -6.40 2.25
N ILE A 123 -12.02 -7.14 1.16
CA ILE A 123 -12.89 -6.97 -0.03
C ILE A 123 -14.36 -7.18 0.33
N LYS A 124 -14.70 -8.24 1.09
CA LYS A 124 -16.07 -8.48 1.52
C LYS A 124 -16.63 -7.31 2.34
N TRP A 125 -15.81 -6.70 3.20
CA TRP A 125 -16.25 -5.55 3.99
C TRP A 125 -16.40 -4.30 3.10
N CYS A 126 -15.43 -4.00 2.24
CA CYS A 126 -15.43 -2.86 1.33
C CYS A 126 -16.66 -2.87 0.40
N SER A 127 -16.91 -4.00 -0.27
CA SER A 127 -18.04 -4.14 -1.19
C SER A 127 -19.41 -3.94 -0.53
N ARG A 128 -19.52 -4.14 0.78
CA ARG A 128 -20.76 -3.95 1.52
C ARG A 128 -20.96 -2.54 2.04
N ASN A 129 -19.90 -1.81 2.28
CA ASN A 129 -19.92 -0.56 3.04
C ASN A 129 -19.46 0.67 2.23
N LEU A 130 -18.82 0.48 1.08
CA LEU A 130 -18.32 1.52 0.19
C LEU A 130 -18.90 1.31 -1.21
N THR A 131 -20.21 1.58 -1.35
CA THR A 131 -21.03 1.14 -2.52
C THR A 131 -20.74 1.90 -3.81
N ASN A 132 -20.09 3.06 -3.75
CA ASN A 132 -19.71 3.86 -4.92
C ASN A 132 -18.32 3.48 -5.50
N ILE A 133 -17.76 2.35 -5.06
CA ILE A 133 -16.46 1.83 -5.48
C ILE A 133 -16.61 0.35 -5.86
N ASN A 134 -16.02 -0.05 -6.97
CA ASN A 134 -16.02 -1.43 -7.45
C ASN A 134 -14.86 -2.20 -6.81
N PHE A 135 -15.15 -3.18 -5.97
CA PHE A 135 -14.14 -4.00 -5.30
C PHE A 135 -14.08 -5.41 -5.88
N SER A 136 -12.86 -5.88 -6.14
CA SER A 136 -12.59 -7.24 -6.60
C SER A 136 -11.48 -7.92 -5.79
N LEU A 137 -11.64 -9.23 -5.61
CA LEU A 137 -10.63 -10.06 -4.95
C LEU A 137 -9.59 -10.49 -5.97
N ASN A 138 -8.33 -10.14 -5.75
CA ASN A 138 -7.24 -10.71 -6.52
C ASN A 138 -6.53 -11.84 -5.75
N LYS A 139 -5.71 -12.62 -6.46
CA LYS A 139 -4.78 -13.58 -5.86
C LYS A 139 -3.54 -12.86 -5.35
N LEU A 140 -2.73 -13.55 -4.53
CA LEU A 140 -1.40 -13.03 -4.17
C LEU A 140 -0.49 -12.88 -5.40
N GLN A 141 -0.68 -13.73 -6.39
CA GLN A 141 0.03 -13.71 -7.68
C GLN A 141 -0.86 -13.09 -8.76
N PRO A 142 -0.26 -12.37 -9.74
CA PRO A 142 -1.00 -11.91 -10.91
C PRO A 142 -1.52 -13.11 -11.73
N PRO A 143 -2.44 -12.90 -12.70
CA PRO A 143 -2.92 -11.60 -13.15
C PRO A 143 -4.11 -11.07 -12.37
N LEU A 144 -4.38 -9.76 -12.52
CA LEU A 144 -5.65 -9.14 -12.18
C LEU A 144 -6.72 -9.56 -13.19
N ASP A 145 -7.94 -9.74 -12.70
CA ASP A 145 -9.09 -10.08 -13.53
C ASP A 145 -9.70 -8.84 -14.22
N TYR A 146 -8.86 -8.16 -14.98
CA TYR A 146 -9.23 -7.03 -15.83
C TYR A 146 -8.62 -7.19 -17.21
N GLN A 147 -9.32 -6.70 -18.23
CA GLN A 147 -8.79 -6.66 -19.58
C GLN A 147 -7.57 -5.73 -19.69
N SER A 148 -6.75 -5.93 -20.69
CA SER A 148 -5.65 -5.02 -21.00
C SER A 148 -6.18 -3.62 -21.31
N ASP A 149 -5.38 -2.59 -20.97
CA ASP A 149 -5.68 -1.19 -21.29
C ASP A 149 -7.02 -0.68 -20.72
N PHE A 150 -7.33 -1.08 -19.48
CA PHE A 150 -8.60 -0.72 -18.84
C PHE A 150 -8.49 0.52 -17.95
N PHE A 151 -7.39 0.68 -17.22
CA PHE A 151 -7.23 1.76 -16.25
C PHE A 151 -6.48 2.96 -16.82
N ASP A 152 -6.94 4.14 -16.46
CA ASP A 152 -6.26 5.41 -16.78
C ASP A 152 -5.19 5.76 -15.74
N VAL A 153 -5.48 5.44 -14.47
CA VAL A 153 -4.60 5.62 -13.31
C VAL A 153 -4.63 4.37 -12.43
N ILE A 154 -3.46 3.92 -12.03
CA ILE A 154 -3.30 2.87 -11.02
C ILE A 154 -2.39 3.43 -9.92
N TYR A 155 -2.71 3.17 -8.66
CA TYR A 155 -1.78 3.42 -7.58
C TYR A 155 -1.65 2.22 -6.64
N GLY A 156 -0.46 2.05 -6.09
CA GLY A 156 -0.14 1.03 -5.12
C GLY A 156 0.78 1.59 -4.04
N ILE A 157 0.25 1.79 -2.83
CA ILE A 157 1.01 2.34 -1.71
C ILE A 157 1.51 1.21 -0.83
N SER A 158 2.84 1.09 -0.71
CA SER A 158 3.49 0.11 0.18
C SER A 158 3.23 -1.36 -0.18
N ILE A 159 2.87 -1.66 -1.42
CA ILE A 159 2.58 -3.05 -1.84
C ILE A 159 3.88 -3.76 -2.23
N PHE A 160 4.69 -3.17 -3.08
CA PHE A 160 5.98 -3.74 -3.49
C PHE A 160 6.93 -3.97 -2.31
N THR A 161 6.78 -3.23 -1.23
CA THR A 161 7.57 -3.41 0.00
C THR A 161 7.33 -4.74 0.71
N HIS A 162 6.36 -5.54 0.25
CA HIS A 162 5.98 -6.84 0.81
C HIS A 162 6.07 -8.00 -0.19
N LEU A 163 6.77 -7.80 -1.30
CA LEU A 163 6.87 -8.76 -2.40
C LEU A 163 8.32 -9.24 -2.62
N SER A 164 8.49 -10.47 -3.10
CA SER A 164 9.76 -11.01 -3.56
C SER A 164 10.15 -10.41 -4.92
N GLU A 165 11.41 -10.57 -5.31
CA GLU A 165 11.92 -10.09 -6.60
C GLU A 165 11.10 -10.62 -7.77
N LYS A 166 10.84 -11.92 -7.81
CA LYS A 166 9.98 -12.55 -8.84
C LYS A 166 8.61 -11.88 -8.93
N MET A 167 8.03 -11.54 -7.76
CA MET A 167 6.71 -10.92 -7.72
C MET A 167 6.76 -9.43 -8.10
N HIS A 168 7.90 -8.74 -7.93
CA HIS A 168 8.06 -7.40 -8.46
C HIS A 168 7.88 -7.38 -9.98
N TYR A 169 8.63 -8.23 -10.71
CA TYR A 169 8.51 -8.29 -12.17
C TYR A 169 7.12 -8.74 -12.61
N ALA A 170 6.60 -9.81 -12.03
CA ALA A 170 5.30 -10.35 -12.41
C ALA A 170 4.14 -9.35 -12.18
N TRP A 171 4.12 -8.66 -11.04
CA TRP A 171 3.10 -7.65 -10.77
C TRP A 171 3.29 -6.39 -11.58
N PHE A 172 4.52 -5.93 -11.78
CA PHE A 172 4.76 -4.74 -12.60
C PHE A 172 4.29 -4.97 -14.03
N GLU A 173 4.62 -6.12 -14.63
CA GLU A 173 4.16 -6.51 -15.97
C GLU A 173 2.62 -6.50 -16.05
N ASP A 174 1.94 -7.07 -15.07
CA ASP A 174 0.47 -7.13 -15.08
C ASP A 174 -0.18 -5.75 -14.84
N LEU A 175 0.39 -4.91 -13.98
CA LEU A 175 -0.07 -3.53 -13.79
C LEU A 175 0.07 -2.72 -15.11
N ILE A 176 1.19 -2.89 -15.82
CA ILE A 176 1.38 -2.27 -17.14
C ILE A 176 0.41 -2.86 -18.17
N ARG A 177 0.10 -4.16 -18.11
CA ARG A 177 -0.90 -4.77 -18.99
C ARG A 177 -2.28 -4.11 -18.85
N VAL A 178 -2.76 -3.98 -17.63
CA VAL A 178 -4.11 -3.42 -17.37
C VAL A 178 -4.17 -1.89 -17.45
N LEU A 179 -3.02 -1.21 -17.43
CA LEU A 179 -2.91 0.24 -17.60
C LEU A 179 -3.01 0.61 -19.09
N LYS A 180 -3.77 1.63 -19.43
CA LYS A 180 -3.89 2.16 -20.81
C LYS A 180 -2.55 2.73 -21.32
N PRO A 181 -2.27 2.70 -22.62
CA PRO A 181 -1.18 3.49 -23.21
C PRO A 181 -1.29 4.97 -22.81
N GLY A 182 -0.21 5.56 -22.29
CA GLY A 182 -0.24 6.90 -21.71
C GLY A 182 -0.92 7.00 -20.35
N GLY A 183 -1.38 5.90 -19.76
CA GLY A 183 -1.89 5.82 -18.39
C GLY A 183 -0.80 6.05 -17.36
N VAL A 184 -1.18 6.41 -16.14
CA VAL A 184 -0.27 6.77 -15.04
C VAL A 184 -0.31 5.72 -13.94
N LEU A 185 0.87 5.26 -13.54
CA LEU A 185 1.09 4.32 -12.45
C LEU A 185 1.85 5.02 -11.33
N PHE A 186 1.24 5.11 -10.14
CA PHE A 186 1.82 5.66 -8.93
C PHE A 186 2.23 4.51 -7.99
N LEU A 187 3.51 4.41 -7.66
CA LEU A 187 4.04 3.36 -6.79
C LEU A 187 4.93 3.94 -5.69
N THR A 188 4.95 3.26 -4.53
CA THR A 188 5.87 3.60 -3.46
C THR A 188 6.77 2.42 -3.08
N PHE A 189 8.04 2.74 -2.74
CA PHE A 189 9.07 1.76 -2.43
C PHE A 189 9.87 2.13 -1.18
N HIS A 190 10.52 1.14 -0.54
CA HIS A 190 11.51 1.38 0.51
C HIS A 190 12.87 1.68 -0.14
N GLY A 191 13.09 2.96 -0.49
CA GLY A 191 14.36 3.43 -1.04
C GLY A 191 15.43 3.72 0.03
N ASP A 192 16.35 4.63 -0.31
CA ASP A 192 17.55 4.97 0.48
C ASP A 192 17.24 5.42 1.90
N ALA A 193 16.11 6.09 2.13
CA ALA A 193 15.70 6.51 3.48
C ALA A 193 15.55 5.33 4.46
N PHE A 194 15.37 4.12 3.95
CA PHE A 194 15.21 2.90 4.76
C PHE A 194 16.51 2.14 5.03
N ILE A 195 17.68 2.60 4.52
CA ILE A 195 18.95 1.88 4.60
C ILE A 195 19.35 1.54 6.03
N GLU A 196 19.02 2.39 7.00
CA GLU A 196 19.35 2.16 8.41
C GLU A 196 18.52 1.03 9.07
N LYS A 197 17.51 0.50 8.39
CA LYS A 197 16.78 -0.70 8.82
C LYS A 197 17.44 -2.01 8.37
N LEU A 198 18.50 -1.92 7.57
CA LEU A 198 19.25 -3.04 7.03
C LEU A 198 20.42 -3.39 7.94
N THR A 199 20.82 -4.66 7.95
CA THR A 199 22.09 -5.12 8.52
C THR A 199 23.24 -4.71 7.60
N ASP A 200 24.49 -4.78 8.08
CA ASP A 200 25.64 -4.35 7.28
C ASP A 200 25.79 -5.15 5.98
N SER A 201 25.57 -6.46 6.03
CA SER A 201 25.57 -7.30 4.82
C SER A 201 24.41 -6.99 3.86
N GLU A 202 23.24 -6.64 4.39
CA GLU A 202 22.10 -6.20 3.58
C GLU A 202 22.33 -4.81 2.98
N LYS A 203 22.99 -3.88 3.72
CA LYS A 203 23.42 -2.57 3.21
C LYS A 203 24.37 -2.71 2.04
N GLU A 204 25.29 -3.67 2.11
CA GLU A 204 26.20 -3.95 1.01
C GLU A 204 25.47 -4.43 -0.25
N LEU A 205 24.52 -5.38 -0.12
CA LEU A 205 23.66 -5.80 -1.23
C LEU A 205 22.90 -4.64 -1.83
N PHE A 206 22.28 -3.80 -0.98
CA PHE A 206 21.53 -2.63 -1.42
C PHE A 206 22.40 -1.62 -2.17
N ARG A 207 23.60 -1.31 -1.67
CA ARG A 207 24.57 -0.43 -2.35
C ARG A 207 25.08 -1.02 -3.66
N ASN A 208 25.14 -2.35 -3.75
CA ASN A 208 25.45 -3.09 -4.98
C ASN A 208 24.23 -3.21 -5.91
N ARG A 209 23.22 -2.34 -5.75
CA ARG A 209 22.04 -2.21 -6.61
C ARG A 209 21.10 -3.44 -6.62
N LYS A 210 21.21 -4.33 -5.63
CA LYS A 210 20.37 -5.52 -5.52
C LYS A 210 19.18 -5.27 -4.59
N LEU A 211 18.02 -5.79 -4.98
CA LEU A 211 16.85 -5.87 -4.10
C LEU A 211 17.21 -6.63 -2.83
N VAL A 212 16.87 -6.08 -1.67
CA VAL A 212 17.03 -6.76 -0.39
C VAL A 212 15.68 -7.24 0.10
N VAL A 213 15.53 -8.54 0.31
CA VAL A 213 14.30 -9.16 0.79
C VAL A 213 14.51 -9.77 2.17
N LYS A 214 13.70 -9.37 3.14
CA LYS A 214 13.63 -9.96 4.48
C LYS A 214 12.45 -10.95 4.54
N GLY A 215 12.68 -12.16 4.02
CA GLY A 215 11.66 -13.08 3.59
C GLY A 215 11.29 -14.24 4.53
N ASN A 216 11.67 -14.25 5.82
CA ASN A 216 11.34 -15.39 6.73
C ASN A 216 9.86 -15.43 7.15
N THR A 217 8.97 -14.83 6.39
CA THR A 217 7.53 -14.74 6.62
C THR A 217 6.77 -14.93 5.32
N LYS A 218 5.45 -15.10 5.41
CA LYS A 218 4.59 -15.24 4.23
C LYS A 218 4.63 -13.97 3.38
N GLU A 219 4.92 -14.13 2.10
CA GLU A 219 4.87 -13.05 1.10
C GLU A 219 3.51 -12.36 1.08
N GLY A 220 3.51 -11.04 0.86
CA GLY A 220 2.32 -10.19 0.95
C GLY A 220 1.89 -9.84 2.38
N HIS A 221 2.48 -10.47 3.40
CA HIS A 221 2.18 -10.13 4.79
C HIS A 221 3.01 -8.94 5.27
N ARG A 222 2.44 -8.10 6.14
CA ARG A 222 3.07 -6.89 6.73
C ARG A 222 4.45 -7.09 7.38
N THR A 223 4.82 -8.33 7.69
CA THR A 223 6.13 -8.68 8.26
C THR A 223 7.16 -9.09 7.22
N PHE A 224 6.75 -9.26 5.98
CA PHE A 224 7.66 -9.40 4.83
C PHE A 224 8.20 -8.02 4.47
N GLY A 225 9.49 -7.88 4.21
CA GLY A 225 10.10 -6.60 3.89
C GLY A 225 10.95 -6.69 2.62
N ALA A 226 10.71 -5.79 1.69
CA ALA A 226 11.57 -5.61 0.53
C ALA A 226 12.07 -4.15 0.49
N PHE A 227 13.33 -3.98 0.08
CA PHE A 227 14.02 -2.70 0.02
C PHE A 227 14.63 -2.56 -1.36
N GLN A 228 14.22 -1.52 -2.07
CA GLN A 228 14.44 -1.36 -3.49
C GLN A 228 15.43 -0.20 -3.76
N PRO A 229 16.68 -0.49 -4.15
CA PRO A 229 17.57 0.56 -4.66
C PRO A 229 16.96 1.24 -5.87
N GLU A 230 17.24 2.52 -6.06
CA GLU A 230 16.76 3.29 -7.22
C GLU A 230 17.05 2.61 -8.56
N SER A 231 18.25 2.02 -8.69
CA SER A 231 18.67 1.28 -9.91
C SER A 231 17.81 0.05 -10.18
N PHE A 232 17.42 -0.69 -9.13
CA PHE A 232 16.50 -1.83 -9.27
C PHE A 232 15.11 -1.37 -9.76
N VAL A 233 14.59 -0.26 -9.20
CA VAL A 233 13.31 0.28 -9.63
C VAL A 233 13.36 0.77 -11.08
N LYS A 234 14.45 1.42 -11.50
CA LYS A 234 14.66 1.81 -12.91
C LYS A 234 14.70 0.61 -13.86
N GLU A 235 15.36 -0.47 -13.46
CA GLU A 235 15.39 -1.72 -14.21
C GLU A 235 14.00 -2.34 -14.33
N LEU A 236 13.25 -2.40 -13.20
CA LEU A 236 11.87 -2.89 -13.16
C LEU A 236 10.94 -2.11 -14.11
N ILE A 237 11.06 -0.78 -14.14
CA ILE A 237 10.27 0.10 -15.00
C ILE A 237 10.57 -0.14 -16.49
N GLY A 238 11.79 -0.49 -16.81
CA GLY A 238 12.22 -0.83 -18.18
C GLY A 238 11.95 0.29 -19.17
N LYS A 239 11.21 -0.02 -20.26
CA LYS A 239 10.92 0.93 -21.37
C LYS A 239 9.86 1.99 -21.06
N ASN A 240 9.17 1.90 -19.92
CA ASN A 240 8.15 2.87 -19.58
C ASN A 240 8.78 4.19 -19.12
N THR A 241 8.05 5.28 -19.24
CA THR A 241 8.56 6.61 -18.96
C THR A 241 8.44 6.93 -17.47
N VAL A 242 9.54 7.27 -16.80
CA VAL A 242 9.51 7.87 -15.47
C VAL A 242 9.12 9.34 -15.61
N LEU A 243 7.92 9.70 -15.15
CA LEU A 243 7.45 11.09 -15.13
C LEU A 243 8.03 11.87 -13.95
N GLU A 244 8.08 11.24 -12.79
CA GLU A 244 8.61 11.86 -11.56
C GLU A 244 9.15 10.76 -10.61
N HIS A 245 10.27 11.03 -9.95
CA HIS A 245 10.78 10.27 -8.81
C HIS A 245 11.04 11.22 -7.66
N VAL A 246 10.39 10.97 -6.53
CA VAL A 246 10.61 11.71 -5.28
C VAL A 246 11.24 10.75 -4.28
N ALA A 247 12.53 10.97 -4.01
CA ALA A 247 13.25 10.18 -3.01
C ALA A 247 12.68 10.43 -1.60
N GLY A 248 12.46 9.35 -0.88
CA GLY A 248 12.02 9.40 0.51
C GLY A 248 13.04 10.09 1.41
N LYS A 249 12.56 10.78 2.44
CA LYS A 249 13.40 11.45 3.44
C LYS A 249 13.17 10.85 4.83
N VAL A 250 14.11 11.03 5.72
CA VAL A 250 13.90 10.73 7.15
C VAL A 250 13.35 11.98 7.82
N ILE A 251 12.09 11.92 8.28
CA ILE A 251 11.41 13.02 8.95
C ILE A 251 11.13 12.57 10.39
N GLU A 252 11.64 13.30 11.38
CA GLU A 252 11.52 12.97 12.81
C GLU A 252 11.92 11.52 13.12
N GLY A 253 13.02 11.04 12.52
CA GLY A 253 13.51 9.68 12.69
C GLY A 253 12.66 8.59 11.98
N LYS A 254 11.66 8.97 11.19
CA LYS A 254 10.80 8.06 10.43
C LYS A 254 11.13 8.15 8.94
N PRO A 255 11.59 7.06 8.32
CA PRO A 255 11.84 7.05 6.88
C PRO A 255 10.53 7.09 6.11
N GLN A 256 10.50 7.93 5.07
CA GLN A 256 9.42 8.00 4.10
C GLN A 256 9.76 7.15 2.88
N GLN A 257 8.75 6.58 2.24
CA GLN A 257 8.93 5.79 1.01
C GLN A 257 9.22 6.70 -0.17
N ASP A 258 10.01 6.19 -1.11
CA ASP A 258 10.16 6.80 -2.42
C ASP A 258 8.83 6.76 -3.17
N VAL A 259 8.56 7.79 -3.94
CA VAL A 259 7.41 7.87 -4.85
C VAL A 259 7.90 7.83 -6.28
N TRP A 260 7.30 6.96 -7.08
CA TRP A 260 7.57 6.82 -8.50
C TRP A 260 6.29 7.00 -9.30
N ILE A 261 6.30 7.97 -10.20
CA ILE A 261 5.22 8.22 -11.17
C ILE A 261 5.70 7.75 -12.53
N ILE A 262 5.00 6.79 -13.07
CA ILE A 262 5.40 6.07 -14.29
C ILE A 262 4.27 6.19 -15.31
N GLN A 263 4.61 6.44 -16.56
CA GLN A 263 3.66 6.42 -17.66
C GLN A 263 3.91 5.21 -18.55
N LYS A 264 2.86 4.45 -18.86
CA LYS A 264 2.94 3.41 -19.86
C LYS A 264 3.24 4.03 -21.22
N THR A 265 4.31 3.59 -21.85
CA THR A 265 4.71 4.04 -23.19
C THR A 265 3.57 3.79 -24.19
N LYS A 266 3.27 4.78 -25.02
CA LYS A 266 2.38 4.61 -26.17
C LYS A 266 3.10 3.74 -27.20
N GLN A 267 2.53 2.60 -27.52
CA GLN A 267 3.00 1.77 -28.62
C GLN A 267 2.59 2.39 -29.96
#